data_466660c9e011fc8c7bba6885887fae09
#
_entry.id   466660c9e011fc8c7bba6885887fae09
#
_cell.length_a   1.000
_cell.length_b   1.000
_cell.length_c   1.000
_cell.angle_alpha   90.00
_cell.angle_beta   90.00
_cell.angle_gamma   90.00
#
_symmetry.space_group_name_H-M   'P 1'
#
loop_
_entity.id
_entity.type
_entity.pdbx_description
1 polymer ?
#
loop_
_entity_poly.entity_id
_entity_poly.type
_entity_poly.pdbx_seq_one_letter_code
_entity_poly.pdbx_strand_id
1 'polypeptide(L)'
;MNKRLLIIAHAPSPNTLRLREAAERGARHPDIEGVEVVVKAPLDAGPDDIRACDAILLGTTENLGTMSGALKDFFDRSYYPVLEERQGLPCALYVRAGHDGTGTRHAVESIVTGLRWKWAQEPLILRGDWQEAFIDQVEELAMAMAAGLEVGAL
;
A
#
# COMPACT_ATOMS: atom_id res chain seq x y z
N MET A 1 11.12 10.68 17.89
CA MET A 1 10.50 9.35 17.76
C MET A 1 10.28 9.03 16.30
N ASN A 2 10.56 7.81 15.92
CA ASN A 2 10.35 7.39 14.56
C ASN A 2 8.86 7.16 14.28
N LYS A 3 8.43 7.59 13.11
CA LYS A 3 7.14 7.21 12.56
C LYS A 3 7.30 5.92 11.76
N ARG A 4 6.23 5.18 11.56
CA ARG A 4 6.27 3.89 10.86
C ARG A 4 5.39 3.89 9.63
N LEU A 5 5.99 3.55 8.49
CA LEU A 5 5.28 3.27 7.24
C LEU A 5 5.17 1.77 7.07
N LEU A 6 3.96 1.26 7.00
CA LEU A 6 3.67 -0.14 6.73
C LEU A 6 3.42 -0.34 5.24
N ILE A 7 4.16 -1.23 4.61
CA ILE A 7 3.95 -1.63 3.21
C ILE A 7 3.39 -3.04 3.20
N ILE A 8 2.15 -3.17 2.75
CA ILE A 8 1.48 -4.47 2.58
C ILE A 8 1.38 -4.72 1.08
N ALA A 9 2.20 -5.60 0.55
CA ALA A 9 2.31 -5.80 -0.88
C ALA A 9 2.22 -7.28 -1.26
N HIS A 10 1.26 -7.60 -2.13
CA HIS A 10 1.12 -8.92 -2.74
C HIS A 10 2.05 -8.99 -3.95
N ALA A 11 3.01 -9.91 -3.93
CA ALA A 11 4.06 -10.01 -4.93
C ALA A 11 4.21 -11.46 -5.43
N PRO A 12 3.24 -11.97 -6.21
CA PRO A 12 3.19 -13.38 -6.59
C PRO A 12 4.11 -13.75 -7.78
N SER A 13 4.79 -12.79 -8.40
CA SER A 13 5.58 -13.02 -9.61
C SER A 13 6.90 -12.24 -9.54
N PRO A 14 7.88 -12.56 -10.42
CA PRO A 14 9.14 -11.80 -10.45
C PRO A 14 8.94 -10.30 -10.66
N ASN A 15 8.02 -9.89 -11.54
CA ASN A 15 7.78 -8.47 -11.78
C ASN A 15 7.07 -7.79 -10.60
N THR A 16 6.09 -8.42 -9.98
CA THR A 16 5.44 -7.84 -8.81
C THR A 16 6.38 -7.80 -7.60
N LEU A 17 7.31 -8.75 -7.50
CA LEU A 17 8.37 -8.68 -6.49
C LEU A 17 9.25 -7.45 -6.70
N ARG A 18 9.61 -7.14 -7.96
CA ARG A 18 10.35 -5.92 -8.28
C ARG A 18 9.61 -4.66 -7.88
N LEU A 19 8.27 -4.66 -8.00
CA LEU A 19 7.45 -3.53 -7.53
C LEU A 19 7.51 -3.38 -6.01
N ARG A 20 7.42 -4.48 -5.27
CA ARG A 20 7.53 -4.43 -3.81
C ARG A 20 8.90 -3.94 -3.37
N GLU A 21 9.94 -4.41 -4.03
CA GLU A 21 11.31 -3.95 -3.76
C GLU A 21 11.48 -2.46 -4.07
N ALA A 22 10.85 -1.98 -5.15
CA ALA A 22 10.86 -0.56 -5.50
C ALA A 22 10.15 0.28 -4.43
N ALA A 23 9.02 -0.20 -3.91
CA ALA A 23 8.31 0.47 -2.82
C ALA A 23 9.21 0.58 -1.58
N GLU A 24 9.84 -0.51 -1.20
CA GLU A 24 10.76 -0.52 -0.06
C GLU A 24 11.93 0.42 -0.29
N ARG A 25 12.54 0.38 -1.46
CA ARG A 25 13.69 1.24 -1.80
C ARG A 25 13.31 2.72 -1.76
N GLY A 26 12.15 3.09 -2.32
CA GLY A 26 11.68 4.47 -2.30
C GLY A 26 11.39 4.96 -0.88
N ALA A 27 10.74 4.13 -0.08
CA ALA A 27 10.43 4.47 1.31
C ALA A 27 11.69 4.58 2.19
N ARG A 28 12.73 3.82 1.87
CA ARG A 28 14.02 3.84 2.60
C ARG A 28 15.04 4.80 1.97
N HIS A 29 14.59 5.76 1.17
CA HIS A 29 15.51 6.72 0.54
C HIS A 29 16.43 7.34 1.60
N PRO A 30 17.76 7.43 1.34
CA PRO A 30 18.71 7.88 2.37
C PRO A 30 18.50 9.30 2.85
N ASP A 31 17.82 10.15 2.08
CA ASP A 31 17.51 11.52 2.48
C ASP A 31 16.30 11.62 3.40
N ILE A 32 15.57 10.53 3.62
CA ILE A 32 14.40 10.51 4.51
C ILE A 32 14.84 9.94 5.86
N GLU A 33 14.63 10.72 6.91
CA GLU A 33 15.03 10.35 8.27
C GLU A 33 13.81 10.21 9.18
N GLY A 34 13.95 9.40 10.23
CA GLY A 34 12.90 9.26 11.24
C GLY A 34 11.68 8.47 10.80
N VAL A 35 11.79 7.70 9.73
CA VAL A 35 10.72 6.82 9.27
C VAL A 35 11.21 5.38 9.28
N GLU A 36 10.57 4.54 10.09
CA GLU A 36 10.79 3.10 10.09
C GLU A 36 9.89 2.48 9.02
N VAL A 37 10.44 1.63 8.16
CA VAL A 37 9.70 0.97 7.08
C VAL A 37 9.55 -0.51 7.40
N VAL A 38 8.31 -0.99 7.44
CA VAL A 38 7.99 -2.40 7.66
C VAL A 38 7.30 -2.93 6.41
N VAL A 39 7.83 -3.99 5.82
CA VAL A 39 7.28 -4.61 4.59
C VAL A 39 6.79 -6.00 4.92
N LYS A 40 5.53 -6.28 4.62
CA LYS A 40 4.92 -7.60 4.84
C LYS A 40 4.05 -8.02 3.66
N ALA A 41 4.01 -9.32 3.41
CA ALA A 41 2.98 -9.88 2.55
C ALA A 41 1.62 -9.81 3.28
N PRO A 42 0.51 -9.68 2.54
CA PRO A 42 -0.81 -9.58 3.18
C PRO A 42 -1.14 -10.71 4.15
N LEU A 43 -0.77 -11.94 3.82
CA LEU A 43 -1.05 -13.09 4.68
C LEU A 43 -0.23 -13.10 5.96
N ASP A 44 0.87 -12.34 6.01
CA ASP A 44 1.77 -12.26 7.17
C ASP A 44 1.46 -11.04 8.05
N ALA A 45 0.46 -10.25 7.69
CA ALA A 45 0.10 -9.02 8.39
C ALA A 45 -1.30 -9.14 9.00
N GLY A 46 -1.59 -8.29 9.96
CA GLY A 46 -2.87 -8.30 10.63
C GLY A 46 -3.16 -7.01 11.39
N PRO A 47 -4.18 -7.02 12.27
CA PRO A 47 -4.63 -5.82 12.99
C PRO A 47 -3.54 -5.10 13.76
N ASP A 48 -2.63 -5.86 14.40
CA ASP A 48 -1.57 -5.24 15.21
C ASP A 48 -0.59 -4.43 14.36
N ASP A 49 -0.34 -4.86 13.11
CA ASP A 49 0.49 -4.08 12.20
C ASP A 49 -0.15 -2.75 11.85
N ILE A 50 -1.46 -2.74 11.66
CA ILE A 50 -2.22 -1.51 11.39
C ILE A 50 -2.17 -0.59 12.61
N ARG A 51 -2.36 -1.12 13.81
CA ARG A 51 -2.31 -0.33 15.03
C ARG A 51 -0.96 0.32 15.26
N ALA A 52 0.10 -0.35 14.82
CA ALA A 52 1.47 0.10 15.05
C ALA A 52 2.00 1.08 14.00
N CYS A 53 1.27 1.33 12.92
CA CYS A 53 1.77 2.18 11.85
C CYS A 53 1.15 3.57 11.85
N ASP A 54 1.85 4.52 11.22
CA ASP A 54 1.41 5.90 11.06
C ASP A 54 0.93 6.19 9.63
N ALA A 55 1.24 5.33 8.69
CA ALA A 55 0.72 5.34 7.31
C ALA A 55 0.85 3.94 6.72
N ILE A 56 0.04 3.65 5.72
CA ILE A 56 0.04 2.35 5.05
C ILE A 56 0.05 2.51 3.53
N LEU A 57 0.92 1.75 2.88
CA LEU A 57 0.97 1.61 1.42
C LEU A 57 0.52 0.20 1.07
N LEU A 58 -0.51 0.10 0.26
CA LEU A 58 -1.08 -1.18 -0.18
C LEU A 58 -0.65 -1.47 -1.62
N GLY A 59 -0.19 -2.68 -1.87
CA GLY A 59 0.15 -3.14 -3.21
C GLY A 59 -0.60 -4.42 -3.54
N THR A 60 -1.26 -4.46 -4.71
CA THR A 60 -2.01 -5.64 -5.13
C THR A 60 -1.92 -5.85 -6.64
N THR A 61 -2.24 -7.05 -7.06
CA THR A 61 -2.54 -7.36 -8.46
C THR A 61 -4.05 -7.22 -8.68
N GLU A 62 -4.43 -7.03 -9.95
CA GLU A 62 -5.81 -7.21 -10.38
C GLU A 62 -6.04 -8.70 -10.65
N ASN A 63 -6.92 -9.31 -9.86
CA ASN A 63 -7.28 -10.71 -10.00
C ASN A 63 -8.78 -10.81 -10.26
N LEU A 64 -9.14 -11.28 -11.45
CA LEU A 64 -10.56 -11.48 -11.81
C LEU A 64 -11.39 -10.20 -11.59
N GLY A 65 -10.81 -9.04 -11.92
CA GLY A 65 -11.50 -7.76 -11.83
C GLY A 65 -11.53 -7.12 -10.45
N THR A 66 -10.84 -7.70 -9.45
CA THR A 66 -10.79 -7.16 -8.09
C THR A 66 -9.39 -7.33 -7.50
N MET A 67 -9.22 -7.01 -6.23
CA MET A 67 -7.92 -7.17 -5.56
C MET A 67 -7.56 -8.65 -5.38
N SER A 68 -6.29 -8.93 -5.11
CA SER A 68 -5.84 -10.29 -4.79
C SER A 68 -6.60 -10.84 -3.57
N GLY A 69 -6.83 -12.15 -3.57
CA GLY A 69 -7.44 -12.82 -2.43
C GLY A 69 -6.62 -12.64 -1.16
N ALA A 70 -5.29 -12.56 -1.29
CA ALA A 70 -4.41 -12.35 -0.15
C ALA A 70 -4.64 -10.99 0.51
N LEU A 71 -4.80 -9.92 -0.28
CA LEU A 71 -5.09 -8.59 0.27
C LEU A 71 -6.50 -8.57 0.86
N LYS A 72 -7.47 -9.19 0.20
CA LYS A 72 -8.84 -9.30 0.73
C LYS A 72 -8.85 -10.03 2.07
N ASP A 73 -8.08 -11.12 2.19
CA ASP A 73 -7.93 -11.86 3.44
C ASP A 73 -7.38 -10.97 4.55
N PHE A 74 -6.36 -10.16 4.26
CA PHE A 74 -5.82 -9.19 5.20
C PHE A 74 -6.92 -8.25 5.71
N PHE A 75 -7.73 -7.71 4.81
CA PHE A 75 -8.85 -6.84 5.19
C PHE A 75 -9.93 -7.60 5.95
N ASP A 76 -10.27 -8.82 5.56
CA ASP A 76 -11.28 -9.62 6.25
C ASP A 76 -10.89 -9.88 7.70
N ARG A 77 -9.61 -10.12 7.97
CA ARG A 77 -9.10 -10.38 9.33
C ARG A 77 -8.92 -9.11 10.16
N SER A 78 -8.76 -7.96 9.49
CA SER A 78 -8.34 -6.72 10.16
C SER A 78 -9.46 -5.68 10.28
N TYR A 79 -10.47 -5.73 9.40
CA TYR A 79 -11.48 -4.67 9.28
C TYR A 79 -12.18 -4.37 10.61
N TYR A 80 -12.86 -5.35 11.18
CA TYR A 80 -13.60 -5.13 12.41
C TYR A 80 -12.69 -4.88 13.62
N PRO A 81 -11.56 -5.58 13.79
CA PRO A 81 -10.67 -5.29 14.90
C PRO A 81 -10.13 -3.86 14.96
N VAL A 82 -9.96 -3.18 13.82
CA VAL A 82 -9.40 -1.81 13.80
C VAL A 82 -10.41 -0.76 13.37
N LEU A 83 -11.69 -1.13 13.22
CA LEU A 83 -12.71 -0.27 12.59
C LEU A 83 -12.83 1.10 13.23
N GLU A 84 -12.67 1.22 14.54
CA GLU A 84 -12.81 2.50 15.25
C GLU A 84 -11.51 2.97 15.89
N GLU A 85 -10.37 2.39 15.49
CA GLU A 85 -9.10 2.68 16.14
C GLU A 85 -8.17 3.55 15.32
N ARG A 86 -8.31 3.55 13.99
CA ARG A 86 -7.33 4.20 13.11
C ARG A 86 -8.00 5.07 12.06
N GLN A 87 -9.05 5.78 12.42
CA GLN A 87 -9.67 6.76 11.54
C GLN A 87 -8.63 7.82 11.16
N GLY A 88 -8.61 8.19 9.89
CA GLY A 88 -7.65 9.16 9.38
C GLY A 88 -6.29 8.60 9.05
N LEU A 89 -6.08 7.28 9.13
CA LEU A 89 -4.79 6.67 8.77
C LEU A 89 -4.46 7.02 7.31
N PRO A 90 -3.33 7.71 7.06
CA PRO A 90 -2.92 7.99 5.69
C PRO A 90 -2.63 6.71 4.92
N CYS A 91 -3.17 6.60 3.72
CA CYS A 91 -3.00 5.41 2.91
C CYS A 91 -2.71 5.76 1.44
N ALA A 92 -2.10 4.81 0.75
CA ALA A 92 -1.88 4.86 -0.68
C ALA A 92 -2.00 3.44 -1.24
N LEU A 93 -2.16 3.34 -2.57
CA LEU A 93 -2.40 2.07 -3.24
C LEU A 93 -1.71 2.06 -4.59
N TYR A 94 -1.04 0.95 -4.93
CA TYR A 94 -0.71 0.65 -6.32
C TYR A 94 -1.35 -0.68 -6.72
N VAL A 95 -1.77 -0.74 -7.99
CA VAL A 95 -2.41 -1.92 -8.57
C VAL A 95 -1.66 -2.31 -9.84
N ARG A 96 -1.19 -3.55 -9.92
CA ARG A 96 -0.67 -4.09 -11.17
C ARG A 96 -1.81 -4.78 -11.92
N ALA A 97 -2.29 -4.15 -12.97
CA ALA A 97 -3.48 -4.56 -13.69
C ALA A 97 -3.17 -5.00 -15.13
N GLY A 98 -3.55 -6.21 -15.49
CA GLY A 98 -3.47 -6.67 -16.89
C GLY A 98 -4.49 -5.98 -17.79
N HIS A 99 -5.62 -5.57 -17.22
CA HIS A 99 -6.68 -4.81 -17.89
C HIS A 99 -6.71 -3.38 -17.37
N ASP A 100 -7.84 -2.90 -16.89
CA ASP A 100 -7.93 -1.50 -16.49
C ASP A 100 -7.75 -1.20 -15.00
N GLY A 101 -7.91 -2.22 -14.14
CA GLY A 101 -7.72 -2.06 -12.70
C GLY A 101 -8.81 -1.28 -11.97
N THR A 102 -9.84 -0.82 -12.67
CA THR A 102 -10.90 0.02 -12.08
C THR A 102 -11.68 -0.72 -11.01
N GLY A 103 -12.01 -1.99 -11.26
CA GLY A 103 -12.72 -2.81 -10.28
C GLY A 103 -11.91 -3.05 -9.01
N THR A 104 -10.60 -3.24 -9.17
CA THR A 104 -9.69 -3.41 -8.04
C THR A 104 -9.61 -2.14 -7.20
N ARG A 105 -9.43 -0.99 -7.85
CA ARG A 105 -9.42 0.31 -7.19
C ARG A 105 -10.72 0.52 -6.40
N HIS A 106 -11.86 0.28 -7.04
CA HIS A 106 -13.17 0.47 -6.41
C HIS A 106 -13.35 -0.44 -5.18
N ALA A 107 -12.94 -1.69 -5.29
CA ALA A 107 -13.05 -2.65 -4.18
C ALA A 107 -12.22 -2.21 -2.97
N VAL A 108 -11.00 -1.75 -3.20
CA VAL A 108 -10.14 -1.24 -2.12
C VAL A 108 -10.70 0.05 -1.54
N GLU A 109 -11.15 0.97 -2.39
CA GLU A 109 -11.74 2.24 -1.96
C GLU A 109 -12.95 2.03 -1.05
N SER A 110 -13.81 1.07 -1.36
CA SER A 110 -14.96 0.73 -0.52
C SER A 110 -14.54 0.36 0.90
N ILE A 111 -13.52 -0.48 1.03
CA ILE A 111 -13.04 -0.93 2.34
C ILE A 111 -12.38 0.21 3.10
N VAL A 112 -11.53 0.97 2.42
CA VAL A 112 -10.80 2.10 3.01
C VAL A 112 -11.76 3.20 3.47
N THR A 113 -12.82 3.45 2.70
CA THR A 113 -13.87 4.38 3.08
C THR A 113 -14.58 3.92 4.35
N GLY A 114 -14.90 2.63 4.44
CA GLY A 114 -15.51 2.07 5.65
C GLY A 114 -14.61 2.19 6.87
N LEU A 115 -13.32 2.03 6.70
CA LEU A 115 -12.32 2.19 7.76
C LEU A 115 -12.05 3.66 8.09
N ARG A 116 -12.52 4.59 7.28
CA ARG A 116 -12.29 6.04 7.39
C ARG A 116 -10.81 6.41 7.33
N TRP A 117 -10.04 5.66 6.54
CA TRP A 117 -8.66 6.03 6.25
C TRP A 117 -8.65 7.21 5.28
N LYS A 118 -7.53 7.91 5.22
CA LYS A 118 -7.38 9.11 4.40
C LYS A 118 -6.44 8.81 3.23
N TRP A 119 -6.92 8.98 2.00
CA TRP A 119 -6.06 8.89 0.83
C TRP A 119 -5.02 10.01 0.86
N ALA A 120 -3.75 9.64 0.96
CA ALA A 120 -2.63 10.59 0.93
C ALA A 120 -2.11 10.82 -0.49
N GLN A 121 -2.36 9.86 -1.37
CA GLN A 121 -1.98 9.90 -2.78
C GLN A 121 -3.11 9.31 -3.61
N GLU A 122 -3.23 9.73 -4.87
CA GLU A 122 -4.15 9.13 -5.82
C GLU A 122 -3.76 7.67 -6.04
N PRO A 123 -4.70 6.71 -6.06
CA PRO A 123 -4.37 5.32 -6.39
C PRO A 123 -3.63 5.20 -7.71
N LEU A 124 -2.53 4.48 -7.71
CA LEU A 124 -1.67 4.30 -8.89
C LEU A 124 -2.03 2.97 -9.56
N ILE A 125 -2.55 3.03 -10.77
CA ILE A 125 -2.88 1.83 -11.54
C ILE A 125 -1.88 1.66 -12.68
N LEU A 126 -1.15 0.55 -12.63
CA LEU A 126 -0.11 0.18 -13.60
C LEU A 126 -0.75 -0.79 -14.60
N ARG A 127 -1.28 -0.24 -15.69
CA ARG A 127 -2.15 -0.95 -16.64
C ARG A 127 -1.43 -1.55 -17.83
N GLY A 128 -1.92 -2.70 -18.27
CA GLY A 128 -1.57 -3.28 -19.56
C GLY A 128 -0.27 -4.05 -19.53
N ASP A 129 0.41 -4.10 -20.68
CA ASP A 129 1.68 -4.80 -20.80
C ASP A 129 2.71 -4.24 -19.82
N TRP A 130 3.58 -5.11 -19.33
CA TRP A 130 4.63 -4.72 -18.40
C TRP A 130 5.52 -3.61 -19.01
N GLN A 131 5.80 -2.59 -18.22
CA GLN A 131 6.72 -1.50 -18.56
C GLN A 131 7.69 -1.28 -17.41
N GLU A 132 8.97 -1.08 -17.73
CA GLU A 132 9.98 -0.81 -16.69
C GLU A 132 9.70 0.49 -15.93
N ALA A 133 8.99 1.42 -16.54
CA ALA A 133 8.57 2.66 -15.87
C ALA A 133 7.66 2.41 -14.67
N PHE A 134 6.98 1.27 -14.59
CA PHE A 134 6.17 0.91 -13.41
C PHE A 134 7.01 0.87 -12.14
N ILE A 135 8.26 0.41 -12.25
CA ILE A 135 9.21 0.37 -11.13
C ILE A 135 9.42 1.77 -10.56
N ASP A 136 9.72 2.74 -11.42
CA ASP A 136 9.97 4.12 -10.98
C ASP A 136 8.73 4.75 -10.38
N GLN A 137 7.55 4.46 -10.94
CA GLN A 137 6.28 5.00 -10.44
C GLN A 137 5.97 4.51 -9.02
N VAL A 138 6.21 3.23 -8.74
CA VAL A 138 5.99 2.68 -7.40
C VAL A 138 7.03 3.21 -6.42
N GLU A 139 8.28 3.32 -6.85
CA GLU A 139 9.34 3.90 -6.00
C GLU A 139 9.00 5.33 -5.61
N GLU A 140 8.54 6.16 -6.56
CA GLU A 140 8.14 7.53 -6.30
C GLU A 140 6.93 7.62 -5.36
N LEU A 141 5.95 6.74 -5.53
CA LEU A 141 4.79 6.70 -4.65
C LEU A 141 5.19 6.41 -3.19
N ALA A 142 6.03 5.42 -2.99
CA ALA A 142 6.50 5.04 -1.66
C ALA A 142 7.38 6.13 -1.06
N MET A 143 8.22 6.76 -1.86
CA MET A 143 9.06 7.88 -1.42
C MET A 143 8.19 9.04 -0.96
N ALA A 144 7.13 9.38 -1.71
CA ALA A 144 6.20 10.44 -1.34
C ALA A 144 5.51 10.16 0.00
N MET A 145 5.13 8.91 0.24
CA MET A 145 4.53 8.52 1.52
C MET A 145 5.50 8.67 2.68
N ALA A 146 6.71 8.18 2.52
CA ALA A 146 7.73 8.27 3.58
C ALA A 146 8.15 9.72 3.83
N ALA A 147 8.36 10.51 2.78
CA ALA A 147 8.71 11.93 2.91
C ALA A 147 7.60 12.73 3.58
N GLY A 148 6.34 12.43 3.24
CA GLY A 148 5.19 13.07 3.89
C GLY A 148 5.12 12.76 5.37
N LEU A 149 5.42 11.52 5.77
CA LEU A 149 5.49 11.16 7.18
C LEU A 149 6.61 11.92 7.90
N GLU A 150 7.79 11.98 7.26
CA GLU A 150 8.95 12.64 7.86
C GLU A 150 8.62 14.08 8.25
N VAL A 151 7.97 14.82 7.38
CA VAL A 151 7.68 16.25 7.59
C VAL A 151 6.32 16.51 8.20
N GLY A 152 5.56 15.47 8.53
CA GLY A 152 4.25 15.63 9.15
C GLY A 152 3.18 16.17 8.20
N ALA A 153 3.29 15.89 6.89
CA ALA A 153 2.38 16.43 5.87
C ALA A 153 1.24 15.48 5.49
N LEU A 154 1.13 14.30 6.10
CA LEU A 154 0.07 13.34 5.82
C LEU A 154 -1.10 13.45 6.79
#